data_e3a716f510255f82d2bfa42d28fb64cb
#
_entry.id   e3a716f510255f82d2bfa42d28fb64cb
#
_cell.length_a   1.000
_cell.length_b   1.000
_cell.length_c   1.000
_cell.angle_alpha   90.00
_cell.angle_beta   90.00
_cell.angle_gamma   90.00
#
_symmetry.space_group_name_H-M   'P 1'
#
loop_
_entity.id
_entity.type
_entity.pdbx_description
1 polymer ?
#
loop_
_entity_poly.entity_id
_entity_poly.type
_entity_poly.pdbx_seq_one_letter_code
_entity_poly.pdbx_strand_id
1 'polypeptide(L)'
;RYRRFSRAPADFDLYGGLSDALASARIPHVNGAELSRPFLDTDVLFPYTGTHWSVYCAAMAATNLIGQINPVAPTNDLPAPVVLGMEYKSEPYDIHDRDIADLLNLPRPYRRVPDRYPHPVFAPPTARPGKAVILGDSFCDQLLAALQDSGAYRDVVMFSNQLPTQGELESALAGADLVVYAYSAHALARDRVPREMQYAIELLTDPQ
;
A
#
# COMPACT_ATOMS: atom_id res chain seq x y z
N ARG A 1 14.21 -7.77 -19.93
CA ARG A 1 13.22 -8.02 -21.00
C ARG A 1 12.04 -8.79 -20.40
N TYR A 2 11.21 -8.15 -19.60
CA TYR A 2 9.89 -8.67 -19.26
C TYR A 2 8.96 -8.47 -20.45
N ARG A 3 9.07 -9.31 -21.46
CA ARG A 3 8.06 -9.39 -22.50
C ARG A 3 7.11 -10.53 -22.18
N ARG A 4 5.85 -10.18 -21.99
CA ARG A 4 4.67 -11.00 -22.08
C ARG A 4 4.27 -11.83 -20.86
N PHE A 5 3.79 -11.16 -19.83
CA PHE A 5 2.63 -11.68 -19.13
C PHE A 5 1.47 -10.73 -19.42
N SER A 6 0.41 -11.33 -19.95
CA SER A 6 -0.90 -10.75 -20.17
C SER A 6 -1.10 -10.05 -21.52
N ARG A 7 -1.81 -10.71 -22.34
CA ARG A 7 -2.97 -10.09 -22.95
C ARG A 7 -4.17 -10.50 -22.11
N ALA A 8 -4.45 -9.77 -21.04
CA ALA A 8 -5.84 -9.64 -20.63
C ALA A 8 -6.62 -9.17 -21.87
N PRO A 9 -7.87 -9.63 -22.06
CA PRO A 9 -8.71 -9.09 -23.11
C PRO A 9 -8.63 -7.57 -23.05
N ALA A 10 -8.42 -6.92 -24.19
CA ALA A 10 -8.21 -5.47 -24.29
C ALA A 10 -9.38 -4.64 -23.73
N ASP A 11 -10.48 -5.30 -23.38
CA ASP A 11 -11.74 -4.69 -22.96
C ASP A 11 -12.02 -4.78 -21.46
N PHE A 12 -11.10 -5.36 -20.66
CA PHE A 12 -11.29 -5.49 -19.22
C PHE A 12 -10.37 -4.53 -18.48
N ASP A 13 -10.78 -3.28 -18.41
CA ASP A 13 -10.14 -2.27 -17.55
C ASP A 13 -10.84 -2.20 -16.18
N LEU A 14 -10.60 -3.21 -15.35
CA LEU A 14 -11.09 -3.25 -13.98
C LEU A 14 -10.64 -2.02 -13.17
N TYR A 15 -9.46 -1.51 -13.48
CA TYR A 15 -8.85 -0.40 -12.75
C TYR A 15 -9.44 0.94 -13.14
N GLY A 16 -9.59 1.20 -14.45
CA GLY A 16 -10.21 2.42 -14.94
C GLY A 16 -11.63 2.55 -14.40
N GLY A 17 -12.43 1.50 -14.53
CA GLY A 17 -13.82 1.51 -14.05
C GLY A 17 -13.94 1.73 -12.54
N LEU A 18 -13.08 1.13 -11.70
CA LEU A 18 -13.07 1.35 -10.26
C LEU A 18 -12.58 2.76 -9.93
N SER A 19 -11.48 3.20 -10.53
CA SER A 19 -10.94 4.54 -10.32
C SER A 19 -11.97 5.63 -10.70
N ASP A 20 -12.64 5.48 -11.83
CA ASP A 20 -13.69 6.40 -12.27
C ASP A 20 -14.89 6.42 -11.30
N ALA A 21 -15.28 5.26 -10.77
CA ALA A 21 -16.35 5.17 -9.79
C ALA A 21 -15.97 5.88 -8.48
N LEU A 22 -14.76 5.64 -7.97
CA LEU A 22 -14.24 6.30 -6.76
C LEU A 22 -14.13 7.82 -6.97
N ALA A 23 -13.60 8.25 -8.11
CA ALA A 23 -13.51 9.67 -8.46
C ALA A 23 -14.91 10.33 -8.52
N SER A 24 -15.88 9.66 -9.14
CA SER A 24 -17.27 10.13 -9.22
C SER A 24 -17.93 10.25 -7.86
N ALA A 25 -17.60 9.31 -6.95
CA ALA A 25 -18.04 9.33 -5.55
C ALA A 25 -17.22 10.31 -4.68
N ARG A 26 -16.22 10.98 -5.23
CA ARG A 26 -15.28 11.87 -4.52
C ARG A 26 -14.53 11.16 -3.38
N ILE A 27 -14.25 9.88 -3.55
CA ILE A 27 -13.46 9.10 -2.61
C ILE A 27 -11.99 9.24 -2.99
N PRO A 28 -11.12 9.79 -2.12
CA PRO A 28 -9.69 9.86 -2.36
C PRO A 28 -9.11 8.46 -2.61
N HIS A 29 -8.37 8.29 -3.68
CA HIS A 29 -7.81 7.01 -4.04
C HIS A 29 -6.52 7.14 -4.86
N VAL A 30 -5.71 6.09 -4.84
CA VAL A 30 -4.49 5.99 -5.65
C VAL A 30 -4.64 4.81 -6.59
N ASN A 31 -4.56 5.09 -7.88
CA ASN A 31 -4.47 4.05 -8.89
C ASN A 31 -3.01 3.53 -8.95
N GLY A 32 -2.79 2.33 -8.44
CA GLY A 32 -1.46 1.73 -8.40
C GLY A 32 -0.83 1.54 -9.80
N ALA A 33 -1.64 1.32 -10.84
CA ALA A 33 -1.14 1.19 -12.20
C ALA A 33 -0.58 2.51 -12.74
N GLU A 34 -1.21 3.64 -12.41
CA GLU A 34 -0.71 4.97 -12.77
C GLU A 34 0.52 5.35 -11.95
N LEU A 35 0.47 5.10 -10.64
CA LEU A 35 1.59 5.36 -9.74
C LEU A 35 2.84 4.57 -10.18
N SER A 36 2.66 3.34 -10.64
CA SER A 36 3.77 2.48 -11.03
C SER A 36 4.37 2.79 -12.39
N ARG A 37 3.64 3.51 -13.24
CA ARG A 37 4.06 3.77 -14.64
C ARG A 37 5.48 4.31 -14.80
N PRO A 38 5.98 5.25 -13.97
CA PRO A 38 7.36 5.74 -14.08
C PRO A 38 8.42 4.70 -13.73
N PHE A 39 8.04 3.61 -13.08
CA PHE A 39 8.94 2.61 -12.52
C PHE A 39 8.90 1.25 -13.22
N LEU A 40 8.10 1.10 -14.28
CA LEU A 40 7.81 -0.20 -14.93
C LEU A 40 9.05 -0.94 -15.43
N ASP A 41 10.13 -0.22 -15.79
CA ASP A 41 11.37 -0.80 -16.29
C ASP A 41 12.50 -0.77 -15.26
N THR A 42 12.13 -0.59 -13.98
CA THR A 42 13.07 -0.49 -12.87
C THR A 42 12.78 -1.55 -11.81
N ASP A 43 13.72 -1.76 -10.91
CA ASP A 43 13.59 -2.58 -9.70
C ASP A 43 13.01 -1.83 -8.49
N VAL A 44 12.55 -0.58 -8.73
CA VAL A 44 12.02 0.29 -7.67
C VAL A 44 10.63 -0.12 -7.22
N LEU A 45 9.77 -0.48 -8.18
CA LEU A 45 8.39 -0.84 -7.87
C LEU A 45 8.31 -2.20 -7.17
N PHE A 46 8.90 -3.21 -7.80
CA PHE A 46 9.03 -4.55 -7.24
C PHE A 46 10.51 -4.88 -7.14
N PRO A 47 11.02 -5.14 -5.93
CA PRO A 47 12.36 -5.65 -5.77
C PRO A 47 12.55 -6.90 -6.60
N TYR A 48 13.73 -7.09 -7.16
CA TYR A 48 13.96 -8.12 -8.18
C TYR A 48 13.62 -9.55 -7.72
N THR A 49 13.70 -9.80 -6.44
CA THR A 49 13.43 -11.10 -5.81
C THR A 49 12.17 -11.11 -4.97
N GLY A 50 11.38 -10.04 -5.02
CA GLY A 50 10.13 -9.88 -4.28
C GLY A 50 8.90 -9.99 -5.17
N THR A 51 7.78 -10.36 -4.56
CA THR A 51 6.45 -10.35 -5.20
C THR A 51 5.62 -9.13 -4.83
N HIS A 52 6.01 -8.45 -3.76
CA HIS A 52 5.32 -7.28 -3.24
C HIS A 52 5.99 -6.00 -3.73
N TRP A 53 5.24 -4.91 -3.74
CA TRP A 53 5.81 -3.61 -4.05
C TRP A 53 6.81 -3.18 -2.96
N SER A 54 7.73 -2.29 -3.31
CA SER A 54 8.70 -1.80 -2.34
C SER A 54 8.07 -0.84 -1.34
N VAL A 55 8.67 -0.74 -0.15
CA VAL A 55 8.28 0.28 0.86
C VAL A 55 8.42 1.70 0.30
N TYR A 56 9.37 1.94 -0.62
CA TYR A 56 9.47 3.23 -1.31
C TYR A 56 8.20 3.55 -2.11
N CYS A 57 7.69 2.61 -2.91
CA CYS A 57 6.47 2.80 -3.68
C CYS A 57 5.23 2.92 -2.78
N ALA A 58 5.18 2.14 -1.68
CA ALA A 58 4.12 2.26 -0.69
C ALA A 58 4.11 3.65 -0.03
N ALA A 59 5.29 4.21 0.28
CA ALA A 59 5.42 5.56 0.82
C ALA A 59 4.93 6.64 -0.17
N MET A 60 5.26 6.49 -1.45
CA MET A 60 4.76 7.39 -2.50
C MET A 60 3.23 7.31 -2.64
N ALA A 61 2.66 6.10 -2.52
CA ALA A 61 1.21 5.92 -2.54
C ALA A 61 0.55 6.59 -1.34
N ALA A 62 1.08 6.41 -0.14
CA ALA A 62 0.59 7.05 1.08
C ALA A 62 0.65 8.59 0.98
N THR A 63 1.77 9.13 0.51
CA THR A 63 1.95 10.57 0.31
C THR A 63 0.91 11.13 -0.66
N ASN A 64 0.69 10.44 -1.77
CA ASN A 64 -0.28 10.85 -2.79
C ASN A 64 -1.71 10.80 -2.22
N LEU A 65 -2.09 9.72 -1.53
CA LEU A 65 -3.41 9.54 -0.94
C LEU A 65 -3.70 10.64 0.10
N ILE A 66 -2.78 10.88 1.03
CA ILE A 66 -2.94 11.90 2.07
C ILE A 66 -2.99 13.30 1.45
N GLY A 67 -2.20 13.55 0.40
CA GLY A 67 -2.27 14.79 -0.37
C GLY A 67 -3.63 15.04 -1.03
N GLN A 68 -4.40 14.00 -1.34
CA GLN A 68 -5.77 14.12 -1.83
C GLN A 68 -6.79 14.31 -0.70
N ILE A 69 -6.52 13.74 0.48
CA ILE A 69 -7.44 13.82 1.64
C ILE A 69 -7.37 15.19 2.29
N ASN A 70 -6.18 15.72 2.55
CA ASN A 70 -5.99 16.95 3.31
C ASN A 70 -6.77 18.18 2.77
N PRO A 71 -6.86 18.40 1.45
CA PRO A 71 -7.65 19.52 0.93
C PRO A 71 -9.16 19.40 1.14
N VAL A 72 -9.68 18.18 1.30
CA VAL A 72 -11.13 17.92 1.44
C VAL A 72 -11.54 17.66 2.89
N ALA A 73 -10.59 17.42 3.77
CA ALA A 73 -10.77 17.22 5.22
C ALA A 73 -10.01 18.30 6.01
N PRO A 74 -10.39 19.57 5.91
CA PRO A 74 -9.59 20.69 6.44
C PRO A 74 -9.41 20.72 7.95
N THR A 75 -10.13 19.91 8.70
CA THR A 75 -9.98 19.80 10.17
C THR A 75 -8.88 18.85 10.59
N ASN A 76 -8.38 18.03 9.67
CA ASN A 76 -7.35 17.02 9.92
C ASN A 76 -6.21 17.23 8.93
N ASP A 77 -5.19 17.95 9.36
CA ASP A 77 -3.91 18.01 8.64
C ASP A 77 -3.17 16.70 8.88
N LEU A 78 -3.56 15.67 8.13
CA LEU A 78 -3.03 14.33 8.27
C LEU A 78 -1.52 14.33 7.96
N PRO A 79 -0.70 13.75 8.84
CA PRO A 79 0.73 13.65 8.57
C PRO A 79 0.98 12.69 7.39
N ALA A 80 1.74 13.16 6.41
CA ALA A 80 2.14 12.35 5.27
C ALA A 80 3.61 11.90 5.41
N PRO A 81 3.96 10.69 4.96
CA PRO A 81 5.35 10.33 4.75
C PRO A 81 6.03 11.34 3.81
N VAL A 82 7.12 11.95 4.24
CA VAL A 82 7.89 12.84 3.38
C VAL A 82 9.13 12.08 2.90
N VAL A 83 9.11 11.67 1.64
CA VAL A 83 10.21 10.94 1.02
C VAL A 83 11.18 11.95 0.41
N LEU A 84 12.39 12.02 0.93
CA LEU A 84 13.47 12.87 0.43
C LEU A 84 14.18 12.26 -0.78
N GLY A 85 14.17 10.94 -0.87
CA GLY A 85 14.85 10.21 -1.92
C GLY A 85 14.82 8.71 -1.68
N MET A 86 15.66 8.01 -2.41
CA MET A 86 15.80 6.56 -2.35
C MET A 86 17.27 6.17 -2.36
N GLU A 87 17.63 5.22 -1.54
CA GLU A 87 18.94 4.59 -1.51
C GLU A 87 18.82 3.12 -1.88
N TYR A 88 19.80 2.59 -2.58
CA TYR A 88 19.92 1.16 -2.82
C TYR A 88 20.85 0.53 -1.79
N LYS A 89 20.36 -0.50 -1.09
CA LYS A 89 21.14 -1.29 -0.12
C LYS A 89 21.21 -2.75 -0.53
N SER A 90 22.18 -3.46 0.01
CA SER A 90 22.34 -4.91 -0.21
C SER A 90 21.37 -5.74 0.65
N GLU A 91 20.93 -5.19 1.76
CA GLU A 91 19.93 -5.79 2.63
C GLU A 91 18.52 -5.45 2.16
N PRO A 92 17.58 -6.41 2.16
CA PRO A 92 16.18 -6.12 1.92
C PRO A 92 15.65 -5.16 2.99
N TYR A 93 14.73 -4.29 2.59
CA TYR A 93 14.05 -3.41 3.55
C TYR A 93 13.10 -4.23 4.42
N ASP A 94 12.42 -5.18 3.80
CA ASP A 94 11.39 -6.02 4.35
C ASP A 94 11.60 -7.48 3.88
N ILE A 95 11.02 -8.44 4.59
CA ILE A 95 11.08 -9.86 4.23
C ILE A 95 10.49 -10.14 2.85
N HIS A 96 9.51 -9.35 2.42
CA HIS A 96 8.84 -9.49 1.13
C HIS A 96 9.67 -9.02 -0.05
N ASP A 97 10.74 -8.26 0.18
CA ASP A 97 11.66 -7.84 -0.88
C ASP A 97 12.39 -9.02 -1.53
N ARG A 98 12.42 -10.17 -0.87
CA ARG A 98 13.10 -11.37 -1.34
C ARG A 98 12.29 -12.66 -1.20
N ASP A 99 10.99 -12.56 -1.05
CA ASP A 99 10.10 -13.70 -0.80
C ASP A 99 10.12 -14.74 -1.93
N ILE A 100 10.34 -14.35 -3.21
CA ILE A 100 10.55 -15.29 -4.31
C ILE A 100 11.85 -16.07 -4.10
N ALA A 101 12.94 -15.40 -3.76
CA ALA A 101 14.23 -16.06 -3.58
C ALA A 101 14.18 -17.06 -2.41
N ASP A 102 13.49 -16.69 -1.33
CA ASP A 102 13.33 -17.54 -0.15
C ASP A 102 12.38 -18.71 -0.43
N LEU A 103 11.25 -18.47 -1.13
CA LEU A 103 10.30 -19.52 -1.52
C LEU A 103 10.94 -20.59 -2.43
N LEU A 104 11.75 -20.16 -3.38
CA LEU A 104 12.41 -21.06 -4.32
C LEU A 104 13.66 -21.73 -3.75
N ASN A 105 14.06 -21.36 -2.53
CA ASN A 105 15.27 -21.85 -1.86
C ASN A 105 16.49 -21.86 -2.83
N LEU A 106 16.63 -20.78 -3.59
CA LEU A 106 17.65 -20.66 -4.62
C LEU A 106 19.04 -20.64 -3.97
N PRO A 107 19.96 -21.54 -4.35
CA PRO A 107 21.32 -21.48 -3.85
C PRO A 107 21.97 -20.15 -4.24
N ARG A 108 22.72 -19.57 -3.32
CA ARG A 108 23.39 -18.25 -3.44
C ARG A 108 24.12 -17.90 -4.73
N PRO A 109 24.42 -18.80 -5.70
CA PRO A 109 25.10 -18.39 -6.94
C PRO A 109 24.17 -17.79 -8.01
N TYR A 110 22.87 -17.69 -7.81
CA TYR A 110 22.02 -16.84 -8.68
C TYR A 110 22.23 -15.33 -8.48
N ARG A 111 23.31 -14.94 -7.78
CA ARG A 111 23.84 -13.59 -7.60
C ARG A 111 24.30 -12.87 -8.88
N ARG A 112 23.70 -13.13 -10.04
CA ARG A 112 23.89 -12.28 -11.23
C ARG A 112 23.09 -10.98 -11.18
N VAL A 113 22.22 -10.86 -10.21
CA VAL A 113 21.50 -9.63 -9.93
C VAL A 113 22.13 -9.07 -8.66
N PRO A 114 22.65 -7.85 -8.69
CA PRO A 114 23.09 -7.21 -7.46
C PRO A 114 21.91 -7.17 -6.51
N ASP A 115 22.10 -7.67 -5.28
CA ASP A 115 21.17 -7.50 -4.18
C ASP A 115 21.07 -5.97 -3.96
N ARG A 116 20.09 -5.34 -4.60
CA ARG A 116 19.86 -3.91 -4.56
C ARG A 116 18.39 -3.68 -4.28
N TYR A 117 18.12 -3.36 -3.03
CA TYR A 117 16.77 -3.11 -2.57
C TYR A 117 16.54 -1.61 -2.41
N PRO A 118 15.43 -1.06 -2.93
CA PRO A 118 15.13 0.36 -2.82
C PRO A 118 14.65 0.70 -1.40
N HIS A 119 15.45 1.47 -0.68
CA HIS A 119 15.14 1.97 0.64
C HIS A 119 14.70 3.43 0.57
N PRO A 120 13.51 3.80 1.05
CA PRO A 120 13.12 5.20 1.14
C PRO A 120 13.98 5.93 2.17
N VAL A 121 14.32 7.17 1.87
CA VAL A 121 14.91 8.11 2.81
C VAL A 121 13.82 9.08 3.26
N PHE A 122 13.40 8.97 4.50
CA PHE A 122 12.36 9.82 5.05
C PHE A 122 12.90 11.09 5.70
N ALA A 123 12.18 12.20 5.55
CA ALA A 123 12.40 13.37 6.38
C ALA A 123 11.95 13.08 7.83
N PRO A 124 12.55 13.76 8.81
CA PRO A 124 11.99 13.74 10.16
C PRO A 124 10.53 14.22 10.16
N PRO A 125 9.65 13.58 10.93
CA PRO A 125 8.25 13.99 10.99
C PRO A 125 8.13 15.41 11.58
N THR A 126 7.32 16.24 10.94
CA THR A 126 7.10 17.64 11.35
C THR A 126 5.81 17.84 12.15
N ALA A 127 4.93 16.87 12.11
CA ALA A 127 3.64 16.88 12.77
C ALA A 127 3.58 15.84 13.91
N ARG A 128 2.56 15.96 14.76
CA ARG A 128 2.26 14.93 15.75
C ARG A 128 1.90 13.63 15.02
N PRO A 129 2.51 12.50 15.37
CA PRO A 129 2.18 11.22 14.76
C PRO A 129 0.69 10.88 14.94
N GLY A 130 0.05 10.50 13.84
CA GLY A 130 -1.33 10.05 13.83
C GLY A 130 -1.50 8.58 14.22
N LYS A 131 -2.77 8.14 14.25
CA LYS A 131 -3.19 6.74 14.29
C LYS A 131 -3.78 6.35 12.94
N ALA A 132 -3.36 5.21 12.37
CA ALA A 132 -3.90 4.70 11.12
C ALA A 132 -4.45 3.29 11.27
N VAL A 133 -5.48 2.97 10.49
CA VAL A 133 -6.00 1.62 10.32
C VAL A 133 -5.89 1.24 8.85
N ILE A 134 -5.29 0.09 8.57
CA ILE A 134 -5.13 -0.44 7.23
C ILE A 134 -5.93 -1.75 7.12
N LEU A 135 -6.77 -1.83 6.11
CA LEU A 135 -7.51 -3.04 5.75
C LEU A 135 -7.13 -3.46 4.33
N GLY A 136 -6.76 -4.73 4.14
CA GLY A 136 -6.39 -5.17 2.81
C GLY A 136 -5.75 -6.55 2.73
N ASP A 137 -4.96 -6.75 1.68
CA ASP A 137 -4.20 -7.98 1.48
C ASP A 137 -2.72 -7.82 1.92
N SER A 138 -1.88 -8.78 1.58
CA SER A 138 -0.45 -8.79 1.97
C SER A 138 0.36 -7.59 1.44
N PHE A 139 -0.16 -6.83 0.48
CA PHE A 139 0.47 -5.59 0.03
C PHE A 139 0.38 -4.46 1.07
N CYS A 140 -0.41 -4.65 2.12
CA CYS A 140 -0.50 -3.71 3.23
C CYS A 140 0.77 -3.65 4.09
N ASP A 141 1.60 -4.71 4.10
CA ASP A 141 2.80 -4.78 4.95
C ASP A 141 3.78 -3.66 4.62
N GLN A 142 4.01 -3.37 3.34
CA GLN A 142 4.88 -2.28 2.91
C GLN A 142 4.27 -0.90 3.21
N LEU A 143 2.94 -0.79 3.18
CA LEU A 143 2.27 0.44 3.56
C LEU A 143 2.36 0.69 5.06
N LEU A 144 2.20 -0.36 5.88
CA LEU A 144 2.43 -0.32 7.32
C LEU A 144 3.85 0.19 7.62
N ALA A 145 4.87 -0.45 7.00
CA ALA A 145 6.26 -0.04 7.17
C ALA A 145 6.49 1.43 6.77
N ALA A 146 5.94 1.86 5.62
CA ALA A 146 6.09 3.23 5.15
C ALA A 146 5.49 4.26 6.13
N LEU A 147 4.31 3.98 6.70
CA LEU A 147 3.65 4.88 7.64
C LEU A 147 4.38 4.95 8.99
N GLN A 148 4.86 3.81 9.50
CA GLN A 148 5.57 3.74 10.77
C GLN A 148 6.99 4.31 10.67
N ASP A 149 7.78 3.87 9.70
CA ASP A 149 9.19 4.23 9.58
C ASP A 149 9.39 5.70 9.17
N SER A 150 8.41 6.29 8.46
CA SER A 150 8.40 7.75 8.25
C SER A 150 8.12 8.54 9.52
N GLY A 151 7.65 7.91 10.59
CA GLY A 151 7.19 8.59 11.81
C GLY A 151 5.89 9.38 11.65
N ALA A 152 5.23 9.31 10.49
CA ALA A 152 3.95 9.97 10.26
C ALA A 152 2.83 9.36 11.13
N TYR A 153 2.87 8.06 11.34
CA TYR A 153 1.92 7.35 12.19
C TYR A 153 2.68 6.48 13.20
N ARG A 154 2.38 6.66 14.49
CA ARG A 154 2.98 5.83 15.54
C ARG A 154 2.18 4.57 15.80
N ASP A 155 0.87 4.70 15.75
CA ASP A 155 -0.09 3.62 16.03
C ASP A 155 -0.74 3.22 14.70
N VAL A 156 -0.30 2.10 14.14
CA VAL A 156 -0.85 1.57 12.89
C VAL A 156 -1.37 0.17 13.16
N VAL A 157 -2.68 0.01 13.05
CA VAL A 157 -3.36 -1.29 13.15
C VAL A 157 -3.63 -1.80 11.74
N MET A 158 -3.24 -3.03 11.47
CA MET A 158 -3.42 -3.62 10.15
C MET A 158 -4.20 -4.94 10.24
N PHE A 159 -5.19 -5.08 9.38
CA PHE A 159 -5.92 -6.32 9.14
C PHE A 159 -5.64 -6.77 7.71
N SER A 160 -4.72 -7.73 7.58
CA SER A 160 -4.29 -8.28 6.30
C SER A 160 -4.87 -9.68 6.10
N ASN A 161 -5.58 -9.90 4.99
CA ASN A 161 -6.17 -11.19 4.62
C ASN A 161 -7.12 -11.83 5.65
N GLN A 162 -7.51 -11.10 6.68
CA GLN A 162 -8.41 -11.57 7.73
C GLN A 162 -9.49 -10.53 7.98
N LEU A 163 -10.72 -10.99 8.08
CA LEU A 163 -11.82 -10.15 8.57
C LEU A 163 -11.65 -9.99 10.08
N PRO A 164 -11.48 -8.76 10.60
CA PRO A 164 -11.54 -8.51 12.02
C PRO A 164 -12.94 -8.84 12.54
N THR A 165 -13.03 -9.23 13.80
CA THR A 165 -14.31 -9.20 14.50
C THR A 165 -14.79 -7.76 14.63
N GLN A 166 -16.08 -7.56 14.82
CA GLN A 166 -16.68 -6.24 15.02
C GLN A 166 -15.96 -5.47 16.15
N GLY A 167 -15.74 -6.09 17.30
CA GLY A 167 -15.09 -5.45 18.44
C GLY A 167 -13.63 -5.08 18.19
N GLU A 168 -12.89 -5.88 17.42
CA GLU A 168 -11.51 -5.55 17.00
C GLU A 168 -11.50 -4.34 16.07
N LEU A 169 -12.43 -4.30 15.10
CA LEU A 169 -12.50 -3.17 14.16
C LEU A 169 -12.95 -1.90 14.87
N GLU A 170 -13.96 -1.94 15.72
CA GLU A 170 -14.41 -0.79 16.53
C GLU A 170 -13.27 -0.25 17.39
N SER A 171 -12.53 -1.14 18.07
CA SER A 171 -11.39 -0.78 18.89
C SER A 171 -10.27 -0.15 18.06
N ALA A 172 -10.00 -0.67 16.86
CA ALA A 172 -9.00 -0.12 15.97
C ALA A 172 -9.40 1.26 15.43
N LEU A 173 -10.66 1.42 15.02
CA LEU A 173 -11.19 2.67 14.47
C LEU A 173 -11.32 3.77 15.52
N ALA A 174 -11.44 3.41 16.81
CA ALA A 174 -11.54 4.39 17.88
C ALA A 174 -10.31 5.33 17.91
N GLY A 175 -10.53 6.60 17.57
CA GLY A 175 -9.50 7.63 17.51
C GLY A 175 -8.52 7.48 16.34
N ALA A 176 -8.86 6.72 15.29
CA ALA A 176 -8.09 6.67 14.07
C ALA A 176 -8.23 8.00 13.30
N ASP A 177 -7.09 8.53 12.85
CA ASP A 177 -7.03 9.73 12.03
C ASP A 177 -7.15 9.36 10.53
N LEU A 178 -6.71 8.16 10.15
CA LEU A 178 -6.69 7.67 8.79
C LEU A 178 -7.15 6.21 8.73
N VAL A 179 -8.04 5.91 7.79
CA VAL A 179 -8.43 4.53 7.43
C VAL A 179 -8.11 4.32 5.96
N VAL A 180 -7.35 3.28 5.66
CA VAL A 180 -6.93 2.95 4.30
C VAL A 180 -7.39 1.55 3.91
N TYR A 181 -7.97 1.44 2.74
CA TYR A 181 -8.21 0.16 2.07
C TYR A 181 -7.16 -0.02 0.98
N ALA A 182 -6.31 -1.04 1.11
CA ALA A 182 -5.23 -1.30 0.17
C ALA A 182 -5.30 -2.75 -0.32
N TYR A 183 -5.64 -2.91 -1.59
CA TYR A 183 -5.79 -4.22 -2.21
C TYR A 183 -5.04 -4.29 -3.53
N SER A 184 -4.38 -5.42 -3.75
CA SER A 184 -3.85 -5.75 -5.06
C SER A 184 -4.98 -6.03 -6.05
N ALA A 185 -4.67 -5.85 -7.31
CA ALA A 185 -5.60 -6.18 -8.39
C ALA A 185 -6.10 -7.62 -8.36
N HIS A 186 -5.23 -8.52 -7.95
CA HIS A 186 -5.56 -9.93 -7.85
C HIS A 186 -6.61 -10.19 -6.76
N ALA A 187 -6.53 -9.48 -5.65
CA ALA A 187 -7.52 -9.57 -4.57
C ALA A 187 -8.85 -8.95 -5.00
N LEU A 188 -8.83 -7.82 -5.74
CA LEU A 188 -10.03 -7.19 -6.29
C LEU A 188 -10.78 -8.09 -7.28
N ALA A 189 -10.06 -8.94 -8.02
CA ALA A 189 -10.67 -9.90 -8.95
C ALA A 189 -11.32 -11.12 -8.24
N ARG A 190 -11.09 -11.29 -6.95
CA ARG A 190 -11.74 -12.32 -6.13
C ARG A 190 -12.86 -11.66 -5.31
N ASP A 191 -14.05 -12.26 -5.26
CA ASP A 191 -15.25 -11.74 -4.58
C ASP A 191 -15.11 -11.45 -3.06
N ARG A 192 -13.91 -11.38 -2.53
CA ARG A 192 -13.65 -11.12 -1.11
C ARG A 192 -13.77 -9.65 -0.73
N VAL A 193 -13.21 -8.78 -1.57
CA VAL A 193 -13.13 -7.34 -1.30
C VAL A 193 -14.49 -6.68 -1.07
N PRO A 194 -15.55 -6.98 -1.85
CA PRO A 194 -16.84 -6.33 -1.65
C PRO A 194 -17.45 -6.58 -0.25
N ARG A 195 -17.24 -7.76 0.31
CA ARG A 195 -17.79 -8.10 1.63
C ARG A 195 -17.07 -7.41 2.78
N GLU A 196 -15.74 -7.34 2.69
CA GLU A 196 -14.91 -6.68 3.69
C GLU A 196 -15.14 -5.17 3.69
N MET A 197 -15.19 -4.57 2.50
CA MET A 197 -15.51 -3.16 2.34
C MET A 197 -16.94 -2.86 2.80
N GLN A 198 -17.92 -3.69 2.43
CA GLN A 198 -19.31 -3.48 2.81
C GLN A 198 -19.46 -3.52 4.33
N TYR A 199 -18.85 -4.50 5.00
CA TYR A 199 -18.88 -4.61 6.45
C TYR A 199 -18.26 -3.41 7.15
N ALA A 200 -17.13 -2.94 6.68
CA ALA A 200 -16.48 -1.78 7.26
C ALA A 200 -17.23 -0.46 6.96
N ILE A 201 -17.84 -0.35 5.78
CA ILE A 201 -18.73 0.80 5.45
C ILE A 201 -19.97 0.79 6.36
N GLU A 202 -20.59 -0.35 6.57
CA GLU A 202 -21.73 -0.50 7.47
C GLU A 202 -21.38 -0.05 8.89
N LEU A 203 -20.23 -0.47 9.42
CA LEU A 203 -19.75 -0.04 10.74
C LEU A 203 -19.45 1.46 10.83
N LEU A 204 -18.98 2.06 9.76
CA LEU A 204 -18.66 3.50 9.73
C LEU A 204 -19.88 4.38 9.50
N THR A 205 -20.94 3.83 8.90
CA THR A 205 -22.14 4.60 8.52
C THR A 205 -23.33 4.40 9.46
N ASP A 206 -23.31 3.36 10.28
CA ASP A 206 -24.37 3.08 11.28
C ASP A 206 -23.76 3.13 12.71
N PRO A 207 -23.51 4.32 13.25
CA PRO A 207 -23.09 4.46 14.64
C PRO A 207 -24.26 4.05 15.55
N GLN A 208 -24.15 2.89 16.19
CA GLN A 208 -25.09 2.45 17.23
C GLN A 208 -25.05 3.36 18.45
#